data_bb4d4db2bfec118f86115dd4691a0617
#
_entry.id   bb4d4db2bfec118f86115dd4691a0617
#
_cell.length_a   1.000
_cell.length_b   1.000
_cell.length_c   1.000
_cell.angle_alpha   90.00
_cell.angle_beta   90.00
_cell.angle_gamma   90.00
#
_symmetry.space_group_name_H-M   'P 1'
#
loop_
_entity.id
_entity.type
_entity.pdbx_description
1 polymer ?
#
loop_
_entity_poly.entity_id
_entity_poly.type
_entity_poly.pdbx_seq_one_letter_code
_entity_poly.pdbx_strand_id
1 'polypeptide(L)'
;HFDGMGTRITQHWMNNQQYIRDPSGLEKMWRWARKVRSKSDRKKALEADVIVTTSGMLDGGPAIWYLNRLRHSLANAVLLTGYQAEGSGGRSLLENRKLPIFGNLTQIDLEVDQFQLSNHAGHSELETFVRDCDPKHVVFFHGDAEARTAIAAEFSQHPIPHLPVNGTPLILQK
;
A
#
# COMPACT_ATOMS: atom_id res chain seq x y z
N HIS A 1 1.58 16.85 -8.74
CA HIS A 1 2.81 16.28 -9.29
C HIS A 1 2.88 14.79 -9.04
N PHE A 2 3.54 14.07 -9.95
CA PHE A 2 3.76 12.62 -9.86
C PHE A 2 5.26 12.32 -9.83
N ASP A 3 5.74 11.63 -8.78
CA ASP A 3 7.16 11.30 -8.60
C ASP A 3 7.37 9.81 -8.30
N GLY A 4 8.55 9.32 -8.63
CA GLY A 4 8.99 7.97 -8.36
C GLY A 4 8.46 6.93 -9.36
N MET A 5 8.43 5.68 -8.93
CA MET A 5 8.06 4.53 -9.77
C MET A 5 6.61 4.60 -10.27
N GLY A 6 5.73 5.33 -9.58
CA GLY A 6 4.34 5.55 -9.99
C GLY A 6 4.21 6.14 -11.39
N THR A 7 5.16 7.01 -11.81
CA THR A 7 5.17 7.55 -13.18
C THR A 7 5.36 6.47 -14.24
N ARG A 8 6.23 5.50 -14.00
CA ARG A 8 6.51 4.39 -14.92
C ARG A 8 5.35 3.40 -14.98
N ILE A 9 4.78 3.08 -13.81
CA ILE A 9 3.62 2.18 -13.72
C ILE A 9 2.42 2.80 -14.44
N THR A 10 2.12 4.08 -14.21
CA THR A 10 1.02 4.76 -14.89
C THR A 10 1.24 4.81 -16.41
N GLN A 11 2.47 5.03 -16.86
CA GLN A 11 2.76 4.96 -18.32
C GLN A 11 2.53 3.56 -18.86
N HIS A 12 2.84 2.52 -18.11
CA HIS A 12 2.56 1.14 -18.51
C HIS A 12 1.04 0.89 -18.62
N TRP A 13 0.25 1.37 -17.67
CA TRP A 13 -1.20 1.31 -17.74
C TRP A 13 -1.76 2.08 -18.94
N MET A 14 -1.22 3.26 -19.24
CA MET A 14 -1.61 4.02 -20.45
C MET A 14 -1.38 3.25 -21.75
N ASN A 15 -0.38 2.39 -21.80
CA ASN A 15 -0.09 1.54 -22.95
C ASN A 15 -0.93 0.24 -22.97
N ASN A 16 -1.66 -0.07 -21.90
CA ASN A 16 -2.43 -1.31 -21.70
C ASN A 16 -3.85 -1.02 -21.19
N GLN A 17 -4.52 -0.07 -21.80
CA GLN A 17 -5.80 0.47 -21.33
C GLN A 17 -6.93 -0.57 -21.30
N GLN A 18 -6.83 -1.66 -22.07
CA GLN A 18 -7.80 -2.76 -22.06
C GLN A 18 -7.97 -3.45 -20.70
N TYR A 19 -7.01 -3.29 -19.80
CA TYR A 19 -7.06 -3.84 -18.42
C TYR A 19 -7.48 -2.81 -17.36
N ILE A 20 -7.81 -1.58 -17.78
CA ILE A 20 -8.15 -0.49 -16.86
C ILE A 20 -9.67 -0.31 -16.82
N ARG A 21 -10.21 -0.22 -15.62
CA ARG A 21 -11.66 -0.03 -15.40
C ARG A 21 -12.20 1.27 -16.00
N ASP A 22 -11.44 2.36 -15.88
CA ASP A 22 -11.77 3.67 -16.45
C ASP A 22 -10.55 4.24 -17.19
N PRO A 23 -10.34 3.84 -18.46
CA PRO A 23 -9.24 4.33 -19.30
C PRO A 23 -9.32 5.83 -19.53
N SER A 24 -10.53 6.37 -19.71
CA SER A 24 -10.73 7.79 -20.01
C SER A 24 -10.40 8.68 -18.79
N GLY A 25 -10.78 8.27 -17.61
CA GLY A 25 -10.40 8.93 -16.37
C GLY A 25 -8.90 8.90 -16.12
N LEU A 26 -8.26 7.75 -16.35
CA LEU A 26 -6.80 7.61 -16.28
C LEU A 26 -6.10 8.56 -17.25
N GLU A 27 -6.57 8.62 -18.51
CA GLU A 27 -6.00 9.49 -19.55
C GLU A 27 -6.14 10.97 -19.19
N LYS A 28 -7.32 11.38 -18.72
CA LYS A 28 -7.59 12.73 -18.24
C LYS A 28 -6.66 13.10 -17.09
N MET A 29 -6.57 12.27 -16.07
CA MET A 29 -5.66 12.47 -14.94
C MET A 29 -4.22 12.59 -15.41
N TRP A 30 -3.76 11.71 -16.29
CA TRP A 30 -2.39 11.68 -16.80
C TRP A 30 -1.99 12.90 -17.62
N ARG A 31 -2.93 13.52 -18.33
CA ARG A 31 -2.70 14.79 -19.03
C ARG A 31 -2.43 15.94 -18.07
N TRP A 32 -3.15 15.99 -16.96
CA TRP A 32 -2.99 17.05 -15.93
C TRP A 32 -1.78 16.81 -15.01
N ALA A 33 -1.38 15.59 -14.84
CA ALA A 33 -0.29 15.21 -13.94
C ALA A 33 1.07 15.73 -14.43
N ARG A 34 1.72 16.56 -13.64
CA ARG A 34 3.10 17.00 -13.89
C ARG A 34 4.07 15.93 -13.40
N LYS A 35 4.83 15.32 -14.33
CA LYS A 35 5.80 14.25 -14.04
C LYS A 35 7.10 14.85 -13.54
N VAL A 36 7.56 14.41 -12.38
CA VAL A 36 8.87 14.78 -11.82
C VAL A 36 9.94 13.92 -12.49
N ARG A 37 10.85 14.57 -13.24
CA ARG A 37 11.92 13.90 -14.00
C ARG A 37 13.31 14.34 -13.55
N SER A 38 13.41 15.42 -12.79
CA SER A 38 14.65 16.03 -12.36
C SER A 38 14.59 16.50 -10.90
N LYS A 39 15.77 16.80 -10.34
CA LYS A 39 15.87 17.45 -9.02
C LYS A 39 15.19 18.83 -9.00
N SER A 40 15.20 19.55 -10.12
CA SER A 40 14.50 20.84 -10.26
C SER A 40 13.00 20.67 -10.21
N ASP A 41 12.44 19.67 -10.94
CA ASP A 41 11.01 19.40 -10.92
C ASP A 41 10.55 18.98 -9.51
N ARG A 42 11.38 18.19 -8.79
CA ARG A 42 11.08 17.81 -7.42
C ARG A 42 11.03 18.99 -6.46
N LYS A 43 11.87 20.00 -6.66
CA LYS A 43 11.79 21.25 -5.89
C LYS A 43 10.50 22.02 -6.18
N LYS A 44 10.11 22.14 -7.46
CA LYS A 44 8.86 22.78 -7.87
C LYS A 44 7.62 22.03 -7.33
N ALA A 45 7.71 20.71 -7.17
CA ALA A 45 6.61 19.93 -6.64
C ALA A 45 6.30 20.26 -5.16
N LEU A 46 7.22 20.87 -4.40
CA LEU A 46 6.96 21.31 -3.02
C LEU A 46 5.90 22.43 -2.95
N GLU A 47 5.66 23.13 -4.05
CA GLU A 47 4.66 24.21 -4.17
C GLU A 47 3.31 23.69 -4.73
N ALA A 48 3.20 22.37 -4.95
CA ALA A 48 1.99 21.78 -5.53
C ALA A 48 0.96 21.46 -4.46
N ASP A 49 -0.32 21.59 -4.79
CA ASP A 49 -1.43 21.21 -3.91
C ASP A 49 -1.45 19.69 -3.62
N VAL A 50 -1.03 18.88 -4.61
CA VAL A 50 -1.01 17.41 -4.49
C VAL A 50 0.28 16.82 -5.07
N ILE A 51 0.93 15.97 -4.29
CA ILE A 51 2.09 15.17 -4.69
C ILE A 51 1.73 13.70 -4.54
N VAL A 52 1.69 12.96 -5.65
CA VAL A 52 1.56 11.50 -5.63
C VAL A 52 2.95 10.90 -5.81
N THR A 53 3.38 10.09 -4.86
CA THR A 53 4.74 9.57 -4.84
C THR A 53 4.83 8.13 -4.31
N THR A 54 5.92 7.47 -4.56
CA THR A 54 6.33 6.20 -3.97
C THR A 54 7.47 6.47 -2.97
N SER A 55 7.70 5.73 -1.93
CA SER A 55 7.27 4.41 -1.49
C SER A 55 6.07 4.49 -0.54
N GLY A 56 5.08 3.62 -0.74
CA GLY A 56 3.84 3.63 0.05
C GLY A 56 4.02 3.29 1.52
N MET A 57 5.02 2.48 1.89
CA MET A 57 5.34 2.11 3.28
C MET A 57 6.36 3.05 3.94
N LEU A 58 6.78 4.10 3.25
CA LEU A 58 7.73 5.10 3.74
C LEU A 58 9.10 4.55 4.19
N ASP A 59 9.54 3.45 3.59
CA ASP A 59 10.86 2.85 3.87
C ASP A 59 11.97 3.44 3.01
N GLY A 60 11.67 4.43 2.18
CA GLY A 60 12.63 5.08 1.30
C GLY A 60 12.00 5.89 0.18
N GLY A 61 12.80 6.14 -0.85
CA GLY A 61 12.34 6.78 -2.08
C GLY A 61 11.98 8.27 -1.97
N PRO A 62 11.27 8.80 -2.96
CA PRO A 62 10.94 10.23 -3.03
C PRO A 62 10.03 10.71 -1.89
N ALA A 63 9.16 9.85 -1.35
CA ALA A 63 8.26 10.18 -0.25
C ALA A 63 9.02 10.73 0.96
N ILE A 64 10.13 10.07 1.34
CA ILE A 64 10.98 10.51 2.46
C ILE A 64 11.58 11.89 2.20
N TRP A 65 11.97 12.15 0.95
CA TRP A 65 12.53 13.44 0.57
C TRP A 65 11.53 14.59 0.73
N TYR A 66 10.26 14.36 0.35
CA TYR A 66 9.18 15.34 0.52
C TYR A 66 8.82 15.52 1.98
N LEU A 67 8.59 14.42 2.71
CA LEU A 67 8.23 14.48 4.12
C LEU A 67 9.30 15.17 4.97
N ASN A 68 10.58 14.96 4.69
CA ASN A 68 11.66 15.68 5.38
C ASN A 68 11.56 17.20 5.24
N ARG A 69 10.96 17.71 4.18
CA ARG A 69 10.84 19.16 3.91
C ARG A 69 9.51 19.75 4.35
N LEU A 70 8.46 18.94 4.30
CA LEU A 70 7.09 19.40 4.54
C LEU A 70 6.63 19.14 5.98
N ARG A 71 7.36 18.33 6.75
CA ARG A 71 6.96 17.76 8.04
C ARG A 71 6.51 18.73 9.11
N HIS A 72 6.92 19.99 9.06
CA HIS A 72 6.64 20.97 10.11
C HIS A 72 5.42 21.84 9.82
N SER A 73 4.82 21.74 8.65
CA SER A 73 3.68 22.57 8.27
C SER A 73 2.37 21.86 8.57
N LEU A 74 1.61 22.40 9.52
CA LEU A 74 0.27 21.93 9.87
C LEU A 74 -0.77 22.14 8.74
N ALA A 75 -0.43 22.89 7.70
CA ALA A 75 -1.26 23.07 6.51
C ALA A 75 -1.09 21.89 5.52
N ASN A 76 -0.14 20.99 5.77
CA ASN A 76 0.12 19.83 4.92
C ASN A 76 -0.45 18.55 5.55
N ALA A 77 -0.77 17.60 4.69
CA ALA A 77 -1.17 16.26 5.10
C ALA A 77 -0.40 15.19 4.31
N VAL A 78 -0.19 14.02 4.90
CA VAL A 78 0.21 12.81 4.20
C VAL A 78 -0.91 11.78 4.28
N LEU A 79 -1.31 11.29 3.10
CA LEU A 79 -2.34 10.27 2.96
C LEU A 79 -1.68 8.97 2.52
N LEU A 80 -1.67 7.98 3.42
CA LEU A 80 -1.17 6.64 3.15
C LEU A 80 -2.28 5.83 2.48
N THR A 81 -2.06 5.36 1.26
CA THR A 81 -3.11 4.76 0.42
C THR A 81 -3.08 3.24 0.39
N GLY A 82 -2.54 2.61 1.41
CA GLY A 82 -2.46 1.15 1.49
C GLY A 82 -2.01 0.66 2.85
N TYR A 83 -1.85 -0.67 2.92
CA TYR A 83 -1.38 -1.36 4.10
C TYR A 83 0.02 -0.89 4.53
N GLN A 84 0.22 -0.80 5.85
CA GLN A 84 1.50 -0.46 6.46
C GLN A 84 1.99 -1.65 7.29
N ALA A 85 3.02 -2.32 6.80
CA ALA A 85 3.58 -3.50 7.45
C ALA A 85 4.20 -3.15 8.81
N GLU A 86 4.18 -4.11 9.72
CA GLU A 86 4.92 -4.01 10.99
C GLU A 86 6.41 -3.71 10.72
N GLY A 87 6.97 -2.77 11.47
CA GLY A 87 8.35 -2.30 11.29
C GLY A 87 8.57 -1.32 10.13
N SER A 88 7.55 -1.04 9.30
CA SER A 88 7.68 -0.04 8.22
C SER A 88 7.67 1.40 8.75
N GLY A 89 8.23 2.32 7.96
CA GLY A 89 8.21 3.75 8.25
C GLY A 89 6.78 4.30 8.33
N GLY A 90 5.89 3.83 7.46
CA GLY A 90 4.48 4.24 7.47
C GLY A 90 3.73 3.75 8.71
N ARG A 91 4.03 2.55 9.21
CA ARG A 91 3.50 2.05 10.47
C ARG A 91 3.96 2.88 11.66
N SER A 92 5.26 3.18 11.73
CA SER A 92 5.83 4.07 12.74
C SER A 92 5.20 5.47 12.72
N LEU A 93 4.93 5.99 11.52
CA LEU A 93 4.27 7.30 11.36
C LEU A 93 2.84 7.30 11.90
N LEU A 94 2.05 6.25 11.60
CA LEU A 94 0.67 6.12 12.09
C LEU A 94 0.61 6.00 13.62
N GLU A 95 1.47 5.17 14.21
CA GLU A 95 1.44 4.88 15.64
C GLU A 95 2.10 5.95 16.50
N ASN A 96 3.22 6.50 16.02
CA ASN A 96 4.11 7.31 16.85
C ASN A 96 4.32 8.74 16.32
N ARG A 97 3.76 9.08 15.16
CA ARG A 97 4.00 10.37 14.48
C ARG A 97 5.49 10.62 14.20
N LYS A 98 6.26 9.55 14.07
CA LYS A 98 7.69 9.58 13.82
C LYS A 98 8.05 8.73 12.62
N LEU A 99 9.03 9.20 11.86
CA LEU A 99 9.50 8.55 10.63
C LEU A 99 11.03 8.45 10.64
N PRO A 100 11.61 7.29 10.33
CA PRO A 100 13.05 7.18 10.09
C PRO A 100 13.44 7.98 8.84
N ILE A 101 14.16 9.09 9.03
CA ILE A 101 14.65 9.93 7.94
C ILE A 101 16.18 9.96 8.02
N PHE A 102 16.85 9.40 7.00
CA PHE A 102 18.32 9.31 6.94
C PHE A 102 18.97 8.75 8.23
N GLY A 103 18.35 7.71 8.79
CA GLY A 103 18.84 7.05 10.00
C GLY A 103 18.44 7.70 11.33
N ASN A 104 17.73 8.83 11.31
CA ASN A 104 17.28 9.51 12.51
C ASN A 104 15.74 9.39 12.63
N LEU A 105 15.26 9.00 13.80
CA LEU A 105 13.82 8.98 14.09
C LEU A 105 13.32 10.43 14.25
N THR A 106 12.55 10.89 13.27
CA THR A 106 12.22 12.30 13.07
C THR A 106 10.73 12.53 13.31
N GLN A 107 10.38 13.56 14.08
CA GLN A 107 9.01 13.98 14.33
C GLN A 107 8.35 14.53 13.04
N ILE A 108 7.09 14.16 12.83
CA ILE A 108 6.24 14.59 11.72
C ILE A 108 5.02 15.29 12.31
N ASP A 109 4.92 16.59 12.07
CA ASP A 109 3.89 17.45 12.68
C ASP A 109 2.65 17.61 11.78
N LEU A 110 2.80 17.40 10.47
CA LEU A 110 1.70 17.46 9.51
C LEU A 110 0.60 16.43 9.80
N GLU A 111 -0.59 16.63 9.26
CA GLU A 111 -1.70 15.67 9.36
C GLU A 111 -1.34 14.34 8.68
N VAL A 112 -1.72 13.23 9.32
CA VAL A 112 -1.49 11.87 8.81
C VAL A 112 -2.80 11.11 8.81
N ASP A 113 -3.18 10.58 7.66
CA ASP A 113 -4.36 9.74 7.52
C ASP A 113 -4.06 8.52 6.63
N GLN A 114 -4.89 7.48 6.74
CA GLN A 114 -4.75 6.26 5.98
C GLN A 114 -6.06 5.89 5.27
N PHE A 115 -5.94 5.53 3.99
CA PHE A 115 -7.02 5.05 3.17
C PHE A 115 -6.69 3.66 2.60
N GLN A 116 -7.65 2.77 2.63
CA GLN A 116 -7.51 1.42 2.07
C GLN A 116 -7.89 1.42 0.59
N LEU A 117 -6.96 1.82 -0.27
CA LEU A 117 -7.08 1.75 -1.73
C LEU A 117 -6.29 0.54 -2.27
N SER A 118 -6.46 -0.62 -1.62
CA SER A 118 -5.76 -1.85 -1.98
C SER A 118 -6.38 -2.50 -3.21
N ASN A 119 -5.53 -3.12 -4.06
CA ASN A 119 -5.94 -4.05 -5.11
C ASN A 119 -6.00 -5.51 -4.61
N HIS A 120 -5.72 -5.76 -3.35
CA HIS A 120 -5.86 -7.07 -2.74
C HIS A 120 -7.31 -7.31 -2.37
N ALA A 121 -7.76 -8.56 -2.50
CA ALA A 121 -9.06 -8.95 -2.05
C ALA A 121 -9.23 -8.72 -0.55
N GLY A 122 -10.39 -8.20 -0.15
CA GLY A 122 -10.76 -8.02 1.24
C GLY A 122 -11.20 -9.35 1.90
N HIS A 123 -11.44 -9.30 3.22
CA HIS A 123 -11.82 -10.47 4.01
C HIS A 123 -13.03 -11.21 3.40
N SER A 124 -14.13 -10.48 3.15
CA SER A 124 -15.36 -11.06 2.60
C SER A 124 -15.21 -11.60 1.16
N GLU A 125 -14.36 -10.97 0.37
CA GLU A 125 -14.06 -11.46 -0.99
C GLU A 125 -13.26 -12.76 -0.96
N LEU A 126 -12.28 -12.87 -0.05
CA LEU A 126 -11.52 -14.11 0.16
C LEU A 126 -12.41 -15.23 0.71
N GLU A 127 -13.29 -14.93 1.66
CA GLU A 127 -14.25 -15.88 2.20
C GLU A 127 -15.17 -16.41 1.09
N THR A 128 -15.77 -15.51 0.30
CA THR A 128 -16.62 -15.89 -0.84
C THR A 128 -15.87 -16.75 -1.83
N PHE A 129 -14.64 -16.36 -2.19
CA PHE A 129 -13.81 -17.13 -3.11
C PHE A 129 -13.56 -18.56 -2.61
N VAL A 130 -13.23 -18.74 -1.32
CA VAL A 130 -13.01 -20.06 -0.74
C VAL A 130 -14.31 -20.88 -0.75
N ARG A 131 -15.46 -20.28 -0.43
CA ARG A 131 -16.76 -20.98 -0.46
C ARG A 131 -17.16 -21.39 -1.87
N ASP A 132 -16.92 -20.52 -2.84
CA ASP A 132 -17.23 -20.81 -4.27
C ASP A 132 -16.36 -21.95 -4.83
N CYS A 133 -15.11 -22.07 -4.36
CA CYS A 133 -14.21 -23.15 -4.73
C CYS A 133 -14.55 -24.49 -4.08
N ASP A 134 -15.27 -24.49 -2.96
CA ASP A 134 -15.67 -25.67 -2.16
C ASP A 134 -14.56 -26.72 -1.95
N PRO A 135 -13.36 -26.34 -1.47
CA PRO A 135 -12.25 -27.26 -1.31
C PRO A 135 -12.38 -28.09 -0.04
N LYS A 136 -11.76 -29.29 0.03
CA LYS A 136 -11.65 -30.05 1.28
C LYS A 136 -10.77 -29.35 2.32
N HIS A 137 -9.68 -28.73 1.85
CA HIS A 137 -8.69 -28.07 2.68
C HIS A 137 -8.41 -26.68 2.12
N VAL A 138 -8.27 -25.68 3.00
CA VAL A 138 -7.81 -24.35 2.65
C VAL A 138 -6.56 -24.01 3.45
N VAL A 139 -5.54 -23.46 2.78
CA VAL A 139 -4.28 -23.08 3.41
C VAL A 139 -4.15 -21.55 3.36
N PHE A 140 -4.22 -20.90 4.52
CA PHE A 140 -4.03 -19.47 4.64
C PHE A 140 -2.56 -19.17 4.86
N PHE A 141 -1.92 -18.66 3.81
CA PHE A 141 -0.51 -18.34 3.76
C PHE A 141 -0.33 -16.86 3.39
N HIS A 142 0.75 -16.24 3.88
CA HIS A 142 1.06 -14.82 3.69
C HIS A 142 0.03 -13.88 4.34
N GLY A 143 0.50 -13.04 5.25
CA GLY A 143 -0.30 -12.08 6.02
C GLY A 143 -0.02 -12.18 7.51
N ASP A 144 -0.50 -11.19 8.25
CA ASP A 144 -0.37 -11.11 9.69
C ASP A 144 -1.05 -12.31 10.38
N ALA A 145 -0.47 -12.78 11.48
CA ALA A 145 -0.97 -13.94 12.20
C ALA A 145 -2.43 -13.77 12.65
N GLU A 146 -2.79 -12.58 13.13
CA GLU A 146 -4.15 -12.23 13.54
C GLU A 146 -5.13 -12.27 12.36
N ALA A 147 -4.77 -11.69 11.22
CA ALA A 147 -5.60 -11.69 10.02
C ALA A 147 -5.82 -13.11 9.48
N ARG A 148 -4.78 -13.95 9.46
CA ARG A 148 -4.88 -15.36 9.06
C ARG A 148 -5.76 -16.17 10.01
N THR A 149 -5.65 -15.91 11.33
CA THR A 149 -6.48 -16.56 12.34
C THR A 149 -7.94 -16.15 12.21
N ALA A 150 -8.20 -14.86 11.98
CA ALA A 150 -9.54 -14.32 11.81
C ALA A 150 -10.27 -14.97 10.61
N ILE A 151 -9.61 -15.01 9.43
CA ILE A 151 -10.24 -15.63 8.26
C ILE A 151 -10.39 -17.15 8.40
N ALA A 152 -9.44 -17.83 9.05
CA ALA A 152 -9.54 -19.28 9.30
C ALA A 152 -10.72 -19.63 10.23
N ALA A 153 -11.07 -18.77 11.17
CA ALA A 153 -12.18 -18.97 12.08
C ALA A 153 -13.55 -19.00 11.39
N GLU A 154 -13.68 -18.42 10.19
CA GLU A 154 -14.92 -18.48 9.37
C GLU A 154 -15.18 -19.91 8.83
N PHE A 155 -14.17 -20.79 8.86
CA PHE A 155 -14.23 -22.15 8.34
C PHE A 155 -13.97 -23.15 9.46
N SER A 156 -15.00 -23.49 10.24
CA SER A 156 -14.83 -24.33 11.43
C SER A 156 -14.70 -25.84 11.12
N GLN A 157 -15.30 -26.33 10.02
CA GLN A 157 -15.32 -27.76 9.67
C GLN A 157 -15.14 -28.02 8.18
N HIS A 158 -15.64 -27.16 7.31
CA HIS A 158 -15.53 -27.29 5.87
C HIS A 158 -15.44 -25.93 5.19
N PRO A 159 -14.40 -25.67 4.38
CA PRO A 159 -13.18 -26.48 4.27
C PRO A 159 -12.36 -26.51 5.57
N ILE A 160 -11.49 -27.52 5.73
CA ILE A 160 -10.59 -27.61 6.88
C ILE A 160 -9.51 -26.53 6.75
N PRO A 161 -9.46 -25.53 7.65
CA PRO A 161 -8.49 -24.45 7.55
C PRO A 161 -7.12 -24.88 8.10
N HIS A 162 -6.06 -24.44 7.44
CA HIS A 162 -4.68 -24.67 7.85
C HIS A 162 -3.91 -23.34 7.92
N LEU A 163 -3.17 -23.15 9.00
CA LEU A 163 -2.30 -22.00 9.24
C LEU A 163 -0.84 -22.49 9.32
N PRO A 164 -0.16 -22.65 8.19
CA PRO A 164 1.18 -23.21 8.17
C PRO A 164 2.18 -22.27 8.86
N VAL A 165 3.17 -22.89 9.49
CA VAL A 165 4.35 -22.22 10.05
C VAL A 165 5.50 -22.36 9.05
N ASN A 166 6.25 -21.30 8.83
CA ASN A 166 7.39 -21.30 7.93
C ASN A 166 8.41 -22.39 8.32
N GLY A 167 8.87 -23.15 7.34
CA GLY A 167 9.84 -24.22 7.53
C GLY A 167 9.25 -25.53 8.07
N THR A 168 7.95 -25.60 8.34
CA THR A 168 7.28 -26.82 8.80
C THR A 168 6.45 -27.43 7.66
N PRO A 169 6.69 -28.70 7.28
CA PRO A 169 5.88 -29.39 6.27
C PRO A 169 4.42 -29.52 6.73
N LEU A 170 3.48 -29.21 5.85
CA LEU A 170 2.06 -29.46 6.03
C LEU A 170 1.65 -30.67 5.17
N ILE A 171 1.19 -31.73 5.82
CA ILE A 171 0.71 -32.94 5.14
C ILE A 171 -0.83 -32.90 5.13
N LEU A 172 -1.41 -32.78 3.95
CA LEU A 172 -2.87 -32.83 3.76
C LEU A 172 -3.27 -34.29 3.51
N GLN A 173 -4.21 -34.80 4.31
CA GLN A 173 -4.80 -36.12 4.08
C GLN A 173 -5.80 -36.06 2.92
N LYS A 174 -5.78 -37.07 2.04
CA LYS A 174 -6.68 -37.15 0.87
C LYS A 174 -8.14 -37.36 1.27
#